data_cf5b49bace6d36510dbef89588344ee4
#
_entry.id   cf5b49bace6d36510dbef89588344ee4
#
_cell.length_a   1.000
_cell.length_b   1.000
_cell.length_c   1.000
_cell.angle_alpha   90.00
_cell.angle_beta   90.00
_cell.angle_gamma   90.00
#
_symmetry.space_group_name_H-M   'P 1'
#
loop_
_entity.id
_entity.type
_entity.pdbx_description
1 polymer ?
#
loop_
_entity_poly.entity_id
_entity_poly.type
_entity_poly.pdbx_seq_one_letter_code
_entity_poly.pdbx_strand_id
1 'polypeptide(L)'
;MKRASSYMVAAACLFVAAGASLRQTETQAAPASAASPSLDYEFFKTKVQPVFLTKRPGHTRCVVCHTQNNAPFHLVKLSPGANAWTEQQSRQNFQLIQKVAIPGSLDSPIVHHPLAEQAGGDPHHGGGQQFESQNDPAWQALKAFVMGQKS
;
A
#
# COMPACT_ATOMS: atom_id res chain seq x y z
N MET A 1 71.87 -23.99 53.70
CA MET A 1 72.59 -22.68 53.72
C MET A 1 71.58 -21.65 53.29
N LYS A 2 71.01 -21.01 54.23
CA LYS A 2 71.03 -19.60 54.70
C LYS A 2 71.27 -18.55 53.61
N ARG A 3 70.25 -17.68 53.40
CA ARG A 3 70.23 -16.24 53.51
C ARG A 3 68.95 -15.73 52.82
N ALA A 4 68.02 -15.13 53.52
CA ALA A 4 67.85 -13.77 54.02
C ALA A 4 67.39 -12.84 52.91
N SER A 5 66.13 -12.49 52.90
CA SER A 5 65.49 -11.29 53.47
C SER A 5 65.91 -9.96 52.78
N SER A 6 64.96 -9.30 52.18
CA SER A 6 64.79 -7.85 52.28
C SER A 6 63.41 -7.41 51.82
N TYR A 7 62.67 -6.85 52.74
CA TYR A 7 61.39 -6.17 52.52
C TYR A 7 61.65 -4.75 51.95
N MET A 8 60.95 -4.38 50.91
CA MET A 8 60.87 -2.99 50.52
C MET A 8 59.38 -2.61 50.40
N VAL A 9 58.98 -1.78 51.33
CA VAL A 9 57.66 -1.18 51.40
C VAL A 9 57.68 0.01 50.47
N ALA A 10 56.82 0.02 49.46
CA ALA A 10 56.55 1.19 48.64
C ALA A 10 55.08 1.56 48.81
N ALA A 11 54.85 2.78 49.31
CA ALA A 11 53.56 3.37 49.55
C ALA A 11 52.88 3.69 48.20
N ALA A 12 51.73 3.16 47.96
CA ALA A 12 50.90 3.49 46.80
C ALA A 12 49.94 4.61 47.18
N CYS A 13 50.09 5.76 46.55
CA CYS A 13 49.15 6.88 46.61
C CYS A 13 47.87 6.52 45.78
N LEU A 14 46.76 6.42 46.50
CA LEU A 14 45.44 6.31 45.91
C LEU A 14 45.00 7.68 45.31
N PHE A 15 45.04 7.81 43.98
CA PHE A 15 44.31 8.86 43.28
C PHE A 15 42.90 8.36 42.98
N VAL A 16 41.93 8.85 43.72
CA VAL A 16 40.51 8.70 43.40
C VAL A 16 40.18 9.73 42.30
N ALA A 17 40.20 9.29 41.05
CA ALA A 17 39.64 10.06 39.95
C ALA A 17 38.12 9.88 39.95
N ALA A 18 37.41 10.89 40.41
CA ALA A 18 35.94 10.97 40.24
C ALA A 18 35.63 11.24 38.76
N GLY A 19 35.41 10.15 38.00
CA GLY A 19 34.92 10.23 36.63
C GLY A 19 33.43 10.55 36.64
N ALA A 20 33.07 11.80 36.38
CA ALA A 20 31.70 12.19 36.08
C ALA A 20 31.32 11.63 34.71
N SER A 21 30.65 10.49 34.69
CA SER A 21 30.01 9.93 33.49
C SER A 21 28.85 10.84 33.09
N LEU A 22 29.06 11.69 32.12
CA LEU A 22 27.99 12.37 31.38
C LEU A 22 27.20 11.28 30.63
N ARG A 23 26.08 10.89 31.19
CA ARG A 23 25.07 10.09 30.44
C ARG A 23 24.55 10.98 29.33
N GLN A 24 25.01 10.75 28.12
CA GLN A 24 24.35 11.24 26.92
C GLN A 24 23.00 10.49 26.83
N THR A 25 21.92 11.17 27.16
CA THR A 25 20.57 10.75 26.80
C THR A 25 20.46 10.87 25.30
N GLU A 26 20.76 9.79 24.58
CA GLU A 26 20.36 9.68 23.18
C GLU A 26 18.83 9.71 23.16
N THR A 27 18.29 10.85 22.77
CA THR A 27 16.88 10.99 22.46
C THR A 27 16.64 10.17 21.18
N GLN A 28 16.27 8.92 21.36
CA GLN A 28 15.84 8.04 20.28
C GLN A 28 14.54 8.64 19.72
N ALA A 29 14.66 9.32 18.58
CA ALA A 29 13.48 9.78 17.86
C ALA A 29 12.61 8.56 17.56
N ALA A 30 11.37 8.57 18.03
CA ALA A 30 10.40 7.54 17.72
C ALA A 30 10.30 7.44 16.19
N PRO A 31 10.26 6.22 15.61
CA PRO A 31 10.10 6.05 14.18
C PRO A 31 8.83 6.80 13.75
N ALA A 32 8.97 7.74 12.82
CA ALA A 32 7.83 8.43 12.24
C ALA A 32 6.87 7.36 11.70
N SER A 33 5.66 7.32 12.24
CA SER A 33 4.61 6.43 11.76
C SER A 33 4.47 6.68 10.27
N ALA A 34 4.82 5.70 9.44
CA ALA A 34 4.64 5.81 8.01
C ALA A 34 3.15 6.06 7.75
N ALA A 35 2.83 7.25 7.23
CA ALA A 35 1.46 7.59 6.89
C ALA A 35 0.93 6.53 5.90
N SER A 36 -0.28 6.02 6.15
CA SER A 36 -0.92 5.09 5.24
C SER A 36 -0.93 5.66 3.83
N PRO A 37 -0.68 4.84 2.80
CA PRO A 37 -0.68 5.32 1.42
C PRO A 37 -2.02 6.02 1.10
N SER A 38 -1.96 7.18 0.46
CA SER A 38 -3.16 7.89 0.04
C SER A 38 -3.42 7.62 -1.44
N LEU A 39 -4.68 7.38 -1.80
CA LEU A 39 -5.10 7.20 -3.19
C LEU A 39 -4.94 8.52 -3.95
N ASP A 40 -4.44 8.43 -5.18
CA ASP A 40 -4.18 9.59 -6.04
C ASP A 40 -5.25 9.73 -7.12
N TYR A 41 -5.84 10.92 -7.24
CA TYR A 41 -6.92 11.16 -8.19
C TYR A 41 -6.43 11.15 -9.65
N GLU A 42 -5.29 11.75 -9.95
CA GLU A 42 -4.79 11.80 -11.33
C GLU A 42 -4.32 10.41 -11.78
N PHE A 43 -3.73 9.63 -10.90
CA PHE A 43 -3.42 8.23 -11.18
C PHE A 43 -4.71 7.42 -11.42
N PHE A 44 -5.73 7.60 -10.59
CA PHE A 44 -7.03 6.98 -10.78
C PHE A 44 -7.60 7.31 -12.16
N LYS A 45 -7.66 8.59 -12.50
CA LYS A 45 -8.25 9.08 -13.76
C LYS A 45 -7.50 8.55 -14.98
N THR A 46 -6.17 8.54 -14.94
CA THR A 46 -5.34 8.23 -16.12
C THR A 46 -4.99 6.76 -16.27
N LYS A 47 -4.94 6.00 -15.16
CA LYS A 47 -4.50 4.59 -15.15
C LYS A 47 -5.59 3.61 -14.74
N VAL A 48 -6.44 3.95 -13.78
CA VAL A 48 -7.45 3.04 -13.24
C VAL A 48 -8.76 3.12 -14.03
N GLN A 49 -9.28 4.30 -14.32
CA GLN A 49 -10.52 4.46 -15.08
C GLN A 49 -10.52 3.74 -16.44
N PRO A 50 -9.43 3.79 -17.24
CA PRO A 50 -9.37 3.03 -18.49
C PRO A 50 -9.57 1.54 -18.29
N VAL A 51 -9.13 0.96 -17.18
CA VAL A 51 -9.34 -0.46 -16.87
C VAL A 51 -10.83 -0.80 -16.82
N PHE A 52 -11.64 0.04 -16.20
CA PHE A 52 -13.09 -0.18 -16.10
C PHE A 52 -13.83 -0.06 -17.43
N LEU A 53 -13.29 0.69 -18.36
CA LEU A 53 -13.90 0.97 -19.68
C LEU A 53 -13.45 -0.01 -20.76
N THR A 54 -12.28 -0.61 -20.60
CA THR A 54 -11.67 -1.47 -21.62
C THR A 54 -12.41 -2.81 -21.72
N LYS A 55 -12.79 -3.18 -22.95
CA LYS A 55 -13.33 -4.51 -23.27
C LYS A 55 -12.18 -5.51 -23.28
N ARG A 56 -12.27 -6.54 -22.45
CA ARG A 56 -11.31 -7.65 -22.40
C ARG A 56 -11.87 -8.84 -23.19
N PRO A 57 -11.03 -9.62 -23.88
CA PRO A 57 -11.47 -10.84 -24.55
C PRO A 57 -12.18 -11.79 -23.55
N GLY A 58 -13.33 -12.32 -23.94
CA GLY A 58 -14.11 -13.23 -23.09
C GLY A 58 -14.87 -12.60 -21.91
N HIS A 59 -14.63 -11.32 -21.58
CA HIS A 59 -15.20 -10.67 -20.39
C HIS A 59 -16.13 -9.49 -20.74
N THR A 60 -17.10 -9.24 -19.88
CA THR A 60 -17.87 -8.00 -19.90
C THR A 60 -17.03 -6.87 -19.31
N ARG A 61 -17.16 -5.65 -19.84
CA ARG A 61 -16.50 -4.47 -19.25
C ARG A 61 -16.99 -4.24 -17.83
N CYS A 62 -16.09 -3.88 -16.92
CA CYS A 62 -16.40 -3.62 -15.51
C CYS A 62 -17.56 -2.64 -15.36
N VAL A 63 -17.54 -1.54 -16.14
CA VAL A 63 -18.58 -0.50 -16.11
C VAL A 63 -19.99 -1.04 -16.38
N VAL A 64 -20.15 -2.12 -17.15
CA VAL A 64 -21.48 -2.66 -17.48
C VAL A 64 -22.17 -3.21 -16.23
N CYS A 65 -21.45 -3.97 -15.41
CA CYS A 65 -21.99 -4.53 -14.16
C CYS A 65 -21.96 -3.51 -13.03
N HIS A 66 -20.86 -2.74 -12.91
CA HIS A 66 -20.67 -1.80 -11.82
C HIS A 66 -21.46 -0.49 -11.94
N THR A 67 -22.30 -0.33 -12.92
CA THR A 67 -23.32 0.73 -12.99
C THR A 67 -24.73 0.23 -12.65
N GLN A 68 -24.86 -1.04 -12.24
CA GLN A 68 -26.15 -1.66 -11.88
C GLN A 68 -26.30 -1.70 -10.36
N ASN A 69 -27.54 -1.66 -9.87
CA ASN A 69 -27.85 -1.55 -8.45
C ASN A 69 -27.47 -2.78 -7.59
N ASN A 70 -27.17 -3.91 -8.22
CA ASN A 70 -26.81 -5.16 -7.53
C ASN A 70 -25.29 -5.34 -7.37
N ALA A 71 -24.46 -4.42 -7.86
CA ALA A 71 -23.01 -4.50 -7.67
C ALA A 71 -22.62 -4.03 -6.27
N PRO A 72 -21.63 -4.68 -5.60
CA PRO A 72 -21.18 -4.28 -4.26
C PRO A 72 -20.59 -2.86 -4.19
N PHE A 73 -19.97 -2.40 -5.28
CA PHE A 73 -19.62 -1.00 -5.44
C PHE A 73 -20.12 -0.48 -6.79
N HIS A 74 -20.41 0.81 -6.86
CA HIS A 74 -21.01 1.42 -8.03
C HIS A 74 -20.08 2.42 -8.68
N LEU A 75 -20.13 2.44 -10.02
CA LEU A 75 -19.57 3.50 -10.85
C LEU A 75 -20.71 4.35 -11.41
N VAL A 76 -20.43 5.61 -11.67
CA VAL A 76 -21.37 6.51 -12.36
C VAL A 76 -21.62 5.97 -13.76
N LYS A 77 -22.87 5.90 -14.17
CA LYS A 77 -23.26 5.48 -15.51
C LYS A 77 -22.70 6.48 -16.54
N LEU A 78 -22.15 5.95 -17.63
CA LEU A 78 -21.75 6.78 -18.76
C LEU A 78 -22.95 7.56 -19.34
N SER A 79 -22.71 8.77 -19.77
CA SER A 79 -23.71 9.52 -20.53
C SER A 79 -24.07 8.79 -21.83
N PRO A 80 -25.30 8.92 -22.35
CA PRO A 80 -25.68 8.29 -23.60
C PRO A 80 -24.70 8.64 -24.73
N GLY A 81 -24.19 7.62 -25.42
CA GLY A 81 -23.22 7.77 -26.51
C GLY A 81 -21.78 8.08 -26.08
N ALA A 82 -21.50 8.29 -24.79
CA ALA A 82 -20.15 8.51 -24.29
C ALA A 82 -19.37 7.21 -24.14
N ASN A 83 -18.08 7.27 -24.44
CA ASN A 83 -17.11 6.19 -24.24
C ASN A 83 -16.16 6.47 -23.07
N ALA A 84 -16.27 7.64 -22.43
CA ALA A 84 -15.48 8.05 -21.27
C ALA A 84 -16.37 8.90 -20.32
N TRP A 85 -15.94 8.98 -19.07
CA TRP A 85 -16.55 9.84 -18.06
C TRP A 85 -16.09 11.29 -18.23
N THR A 86 -16.99 12.22 -17.93
CA THR A 86 -16.63 13.62 -17.73
C THR A 86 -15.75 13.79 -16.49
N GLU A 87 -15.11 14.95 -16.34
CA GLU A 87 -14.32 15.25 -15.15
C GLU A 87 -15.16 15.14 -13.85
N GLN A 88 -16.38 15.65 -13.88
CA GLN A 88 -17.29 15.54 -12.74
C GLN A 88 -17.62 14.09 -12.39
N GLN A 89 -17.95 13.27 -13.39
CA GLN A 89 -18.22 11.83 -13.20
C GLN A 89 -16.97 11.09 -12.71
N SER A 90 -15.79 11.46 -13.19
CA SER A 90 -14.51 10.91 -12.76
C SER A 90 -14.25 11.16 -11.27
N ARG A 91 -14.50 12.38 -10.81
CA ARG A 91 -14.40 12.73 -9.39
C ARG A 91 -15.41 11.97 -8.53
N GLN A 92 -16.63 11.80 -9.00
CA GLN A 92 -17.64 10.96 -8.32
C GLN A 92 -17.18 9.50 -8.25
N ASN A 93 -16.67 8.94 -9.34
CA ASN A 93 -16.13 7.58 -9.34
C ASN A 93 -14.95 7.42 -8.37
N PHE A 94 -14.07 8.43 -8.29
CA PHE A 94 -12.97 8.42 -7.33
C PHE A 94 -13.48 8.37 -5.88
N GLN A 95 -14.49 9.17 -5.54
CA GLN A 95 -15.12 9.14 -4.22
C GLN A 95 -15.79 7.79 -3.90
N LEU A 96 -16.39 7.16 -4.92
CA LEU A 96 -17.00 5.84 -4.76
C LEU A 96 -15.94 4.76 -4.55
N ILE A 97 -14.85 4.79 -5.31
CA ILE A 97 -13.75 3.84 -5.18
C ILE A 97 -13.04 3.96 -3.81
N GLN A 98 -12.90 5.18 -3.28
CA GLN A 98 -12.32 5.42 -1.96
C GLN A 98 -13.10 4.75 -0.82
N LYS A 99 -14.38 4.46 -1.01
CA LYS A 99 -15.22 3.78 0.00
C LYS A 99 -14.96 2.27 0.07
N VAL A 100 -14.41 1.68 -0.99
CA VAL A 100 -14.20 0.24 -1.10
C VAL A 100 -12.72 -0.14 -1.22
N ALA A 101 -11.87 0.77 -1.63
CA ALA A 101 -10.43 0.54 -1.68
C ALA A 101 -9.84 0.55 -0.27
N ILE A 102 -8.89 -0.36 -0.03
CA ILE A 102 -8.09 -0.43 1.20
C ILE A 102 -6.67 0.01 0.84
N PRO A 103 -6.29 1.27 1.11
CA PRO A 103 -4.97 1.77 0.76
C PRO A 103 -3.86 0.96 1.44
N GLY A 104 -2.84 0.60 0.66
CA GLY A 104 -1.69 -0.18 1.13
C GLY A 104 -1.93 -1.68 1.24
N SER A 105 -3.10 -2.20 0.83
CA SER A 105 -3.42 -3.63 0.95
C SER A 105 -3.77 -4.26 -0.39
N LEU A 106 -3.23 -5.45 -0.64
CA LEU A 106 -3.64 -6.31 -1.77
C LEU A 106 -4.98 -7.01 -1.52
N ASP A 107 -5.48 -7.02 -0.29
CA ASP A 107 -6.83 -7.48 0.04
C ASP A 107 -7.90 -6.44 -0.32
N SER A 108 -7.48 -5.32 -0.89
CA SER A 108 -8.41 -4.31 -1.40
C SER A 108 -9.34 -4.92 -2.44
N PRO A 109 -10.67 -4.83 -2.26
CA PRO A 109 -11.64 -5.49 -3.14
C PRO A 109 -11.45 -5.18 -4.63
N ILE A 110 -10.96 -3.98 -4.96
CA ILE A 110 -10.75 -3.59 -6.37
C ILE A 110 -9.59 -4.32 -7.06
N VAL A 111 -8.68 -4.93 -6.30
CA VAL A 111 -7.58 -5.75 -6.85
C VAL A 111 -7.81 -7.23 -6.60
N HIS A 112 -8.43 -7.60 -5.47
CA HIS A 112 -8.58 -8.98 -5.05
C HIS A 112 -9.75 -9.68 -5.79
N HIS A 113 -10.96 -9.08 -5.79
CA HIS A 113 -12.13 -9.70 -6.40
C HIS A 113 -12.02 -9.97 -7.90
N PRO A 114 -11.47 -9.10 -8.76
CA PRO A 114 -11.40 -9.38 -10.19
C PRO A 114 -10.23 -10.28 -10.59
N LEU A 115 -9.35 -10.66 -9.67
CA LEU A 115 -8.21 -11.55 -9.92
C LEU A 115 -8.65 -13.02 -9.81
N ALA A 116 -8.09 -13.86 -10.66
CA ALA A 116 -8.33 -15.29 -10.62
C ALA A 116 -7.83 -15.93 -9.31
N GLU A 117 -8.58 -16.92 -8.79
CA GLU A 117 -8.25 -17.62 -7.55
C GLU A 117 -6.84 -18.21 -7.57
N GLN A 118 -6.45 -18.87 -8.68
CA GLN A 118 -5.12 -19.44 -8.85
C GLN A 118 -4.00 -18.41 -8.89
N ALA A 119 -4.34 -17.13 -9.09
CA ALA A 119 -3.41 -16.00 -9.01
C ALA A 119 -3.44 -15.29 -7.65
N GLY A 120 -4.20 -15.80 -6.69
CA GLY A 120 -4.36 -15.25 -5.36
C GLY A 120 -5.55 -14.30 -5.20
N GLY A 121 -6.53 -14.36 -6.09
CA GLY A 121 -7.77 -13.61 -6.02
C GLY A 121 -8.92 -14.38 -5.38
N ASP A 122 -10.13 -13.85 -5.53
CA ASP A 122 -11.34 -14.45 -5.01
C ASP A 122 -11.87 -15.59 -5.91
N PRO A 123 -12.42 -16.67 -5.31
CA PRO A 123 -13.07 -17.72 -6.07
C PRO A 123 -14.34 -17.23 -6.80
N HIS A 124 -14.95 -16.14 -6.33
CA HIS A 124 -16.19 -15.61 -6.87
C HIS A 124 -16.12 -14.13 -7.21
N HIS A 125 -16.30 -13.82 -8.50
CA HIS A 125 -16.58 -12.48 -8.99
C HIS A 125 -17.76 -12.55 -9.95
N GLY A 126 -18.86 -11.84 -9.65
CA GLY A 126 -20.14 -11.98 -10.35
C GLY A 126 -20.11 -11.71 -11.85
N GLY A 127 -19.12 -11.03 -12.37
CA GLY A 127 -18.87 -10.79 -13.80
C GLY A 127 -17.77 -11.70 -14.40
N GLY A 128 -17.35 -12.73 -13.68
CA GLY A 128 -16.18 -13.55 -13.98
C GLY A 128 -14.87 -12.88 -13.57
N GLN A 129 -13.87 -13.68 -13.33
CA GLN A 129 -12.54 -13.23 -13.01
C GLN A 129 -11.95 -12.48 -14.21
N GLN A 130 -11.57 -11.23 -14.03
CA GLN A 130 -11.15 -10.35 -15.13
C GLN A 130 -9.65 -10.48 -15.44
N PHE A 131 -8.85 -10.95 -14.49
CA PHE A 131 -7.40 -11.03 -14.57
C PHE A 131 -6.93 -12.43 -14.23
N GLU A 132 -6.35 -13.12 -15.21
CA GLU A 132 -5.81 -14.48 -15.05
C GLU A 132 -4.49 -14.51 -14.26
N SER A 133 -3.80 -13.38 -14.17
CA SER A 133 -2.47 -13.28 -13.57
C SER A 133 -2.22 -11.90 -12.98
N GLN A 134 -1.42 -11.88 -11.92
CA GLN A 134 -0.90 -10.63 -11.35
C GLN A 134 0.04 -9.88 -12.31
N ASN A 135 0.51 -10.51 -13.39
CA ASN A 135 1.35 -9.86 -14.40
C ASN A 135 0.53 -9.07 -15.43
N ASP A 136 -0.80 -9.11 -15.37
CA ASP A 136 -1.66 -8.33 -16.27
C ASP A 136 -1.44 -6.83 -16.05
N PRO A 137 -1.12 -6.05 -17.10
CA PRO A 137 -0.83 -4.61 -16.94
C PRO A 137 -1.99 -3.81 -16.35
N ALA A 138 -3.24 -4.20 -16.62
CA ALA A 138 -4.40 -3.52 -16.06
C ALA A 138 -4.58 -3.85 -14.58
N TRP A 139 -4.33 -5.10 -14.17
CA TRP A 139 -4.29 -5.46 -12.74
C TRP A 139 -3.15 -4.73 -12.01
N GLN A 140 -1.97 -4.62 -12.64
CA GLN A 140 -0.86 -3.87 -12.07
C GLN A 140 -1.19 -2.38 -11.87
N ALA A 141 -2.00 -1.78 -12.75
CA ALA A 141 -2.49 -0.42 -12.56
C ALA A 141 -3.41 -0.30 -11.33
N LEU A 142 -4.31 -1.26 -11.11
CA LEU A 142 -5.15 -1.30 -9.91
C LEU A 142 -4.30 -1.48 -8.64
N LYS A 143 -3.33 -2.40 -8.68
CA LYS A 143 -2.37 -2.61 -7.59
C LYS A 143 -1.60 -1.35 -7.26
N ALA A 144 -0.98 -0.72 -8.25
CA ALA A 144 -0.20 0.49 -8.07
C ALA A 144 -1.03 1.61 -7.43
N PHE A 145 -2.28 1.75 -7.84
CA PHE A 145 -3.22 2.70 -7.26
C PHE A 145 -3.47 2.45 -5.76
N VAL A 146 -3.83 1.22 -5.38
CA VAL A 146 -4.08 0.92 -3.96
C VAL A 146 -2.83 1.02 -3.11
N MET A 147 -1.66 0.73 -3.69
CA MET A 147 -0.37 0.92 -3.03
C MET A 147 0.09 2.38 -2.94
N GLY A 148 -0.75 3.32 -3.40
CA GLY A 148 -0.53 4.75 -3.23
C GLY A 148 0.42 5.38 -4.24
N GLN A 149 0.63 4.75 -5.41
CA GLN A 149 1.43 5.34 -6.48
C GLN A 149 0.78 6.65 -6.96
N LYS A 150 1.63 7.64 -7.18
CA LYS A 150 1.26 8.97 -7.72
C LYS A 150 1.50 9.05 -9.22
N SER A 151 0.80 9.98 -9.86
CA SER A 151 0.99 10.32 -11.27
C SER A 151 2.26 11.11 -11.50
#